data_abfb058c198a3054965b221aa813252d
#
_entry.id   abfb058c198a3054965b221aa813252d
#
_cell.length_a   1.000
_cell.length_b   1.000
_cell.length_c   1.000
_cell.angle_alpha   90.00
_cell.angle_beta   90.00
_cell.angle_gamma   90.00
#
_symmetry.space_group_name_H-M   'P 1'
#
loop_
_entity.id
_entity.type
_entity.pdbx_description
1 polymer ?
#
loop_
_entity_poly.entity_id
_entity_poly.type
_entity_poly.pdbx_seq_one_letter_code
_entity_poly.pdbx_strand_id
1 'polypeptide(L)'
;MNVLRKDDSTIITKPDKGNGRVIFNEPDYLNKMKQLILMAQSSRHNPTISREDSLTSYLHKLKRDKVIDDATLQKILPYGSSHGVFYGLPKVHKFGCPFRPIFSSLNTYNYNLASYLVHILQPISTNQFTTKDCFNFAH
;
A
#
# COMPACT_ATOMS: atom_id res chain seq x y z
N MET A 1 -2.85 -28.11 -8.68
CA MET A 1 -2.81 -26.76 -8.07
C MET A 1 -3.59 -26.63 -6.76
N ASN A 2 -4.60 -27.43 -6.51
CA ASN A 2 -5.42 -27.31 -5.27
C ASN A 2 -4.75 -27.84 -3.98
N VAL A 3 -3.72 -28.67 -4.08
CA VAL A 3 -3.03 -29.24 -2.90
C VAL A 3 -2.18 -28.19 -2.18
N LEU A 4 -1.47 -27.34 -2.91
CA LEU A 4 -0.62 -26.28 -2.32
C LEU A 4 -1.40 -25.13 -1.66
N ARG A 5 -2.68 -24.98 -1.93
CA ARG A 5 -3.55 -23.98 -1.27
C ARG A 5 -4.02 -24.38 0.12
N LYS A 6 -3.87 -25.68 0.47
CA LYS A 6 -4.28 -26.24 1.78
C LYS A 6 -3.11 -26.49 2.73
N ASP A 7 -1.89 -26.19 2.27
CA ASP A 7 -0.69 -26.36 3.07
C ASP A 7 -0.33 -25.03 3.74
N ASP A 8 -0.69 -24.91 5.01
CA ASP A 8 -0.44 -23.73 5.82
C ASP A 8 1.06 -23.49 6.11
N SER A 9 1.92 -24.46 5.79
CA SER A 9 3.38 -24.34 5.93
C SER A 9 4.06 -23.63 4.75
N THR A 10 3.29 -23.33 3.68
CA THR A 10 3.82 -22.84 2.42
C THR A 10 3.24 -21.49 2.03
N ILE A 11 4.10 -20.51 1.78
CA ILE A 11 3.72 -19.18 1.28
C ILE A 11 4.03 -19.07 -0.21
N ILE A 12 3.01 -18.75 -1.02
CA ILE A 12 3.13 -18.51 -2.45
C ILE A 12 2.99 -17.01 -2.72
N THR A 13 4.03 -16.42 -3.30
CA THR A 13 4.06 -14.98 -3.59
C THR A 13 4.50 -14.70 -5.03
N LYS A 14 4.31 -13.46 -5.49
CA LYS A 14 4.88 -12.99 -6.75
C LYS A 14 6.34 -12.57 -6.53
N PRO A 15 7.23 -12.75 -7.52
CA PRO A 15 8.55 -12.14 -7.49
C PRO A 15 8.45 -10.62 -7.66
N ASP A 16 9.51 -9.91 -7.27
CA ASP A 16 9.65 -8.46 -7.50
C ASP A 16 9.61 -8.09 -8.99
N LYS A 17 10.12 -8.97 -9.85
CA LYS A 17 10.11 -8.83 -11.31
C LYS A 17 9.68 -10.13 -11.98
N GLY A 18 8.96 -9.98 -13.10
CA GLY A 18 8.46 -11.12 -13.90
C GLY A 18 7.09 -11.63 -13.43
N ASN A 19 6.57 -12.62 -14.17
CA ASN A 19 5.20 -13.13 -14.00
C ASN A 19 5.13 -14.49 -13.26
N GLY A 20 6.26 -14.95 -12.70
CA GLY A 20 6.35 -16.23 -12.01
C GLY A 20 5.62 -16.27 -10.67
N ARG A 21 5.80 -17.39 -9.98
CA ARG A 21 5.43 -17.57 -8.58
C ARG A 21 6.64 -18.08 -7.83
N VAL A 22 6.80 -17.63 -6.59
CA VAL A 22 7.86 -18.07 -5.70
C VAL A 22 7.22 -18.73 -4.51
N ILE A 23 7.74 -19.88 -4.14
CA ILE A 23 7.27 -20.69 -3.04
C ILE A 23 8.31 -20.61 -1.93
N PHE A 24 7.89 -20.28 -0.72
CA PHE A 24 8.71 -20.27 0.48
C PHE A 24 8.09 -21.17 1.53
N ASN A 25 8.91 -21.75 2.38
CA ASN A 25 8.45 -22.24 3.67
C ASN A 25 8.06 -21.02 4.53
N GLU A 26 6.95 -21.14 5.26
CA GLU A 26 6.44 -20.05 6.10
C GLU A 26 7.50 -19.50 7.07
N PRO A 27 8.26 -20.33 7.82
CA PRO A 27 9.30 -19.84 8.73
C PRO A 27 10.37 -18.99 8.04
N ASP A 28 10.81 -19.39 6.85
CA ASP A 28 11.83 -18.66 6.09
C ASP A 28 11.32 -17.32 5.61
N TYR A 29 10.09 -17.27 5.12
CA TYR A 29 9.43 -16.02 4.73
C TYR A 29 9.29 -15.08 5.92
N LEU A 30 8.76 -15.57 7.03
CA LEU A 30 8.55 -14.77 8.25
C LEU A 30 9.87 -14.26 8.85
N ASN A 31 10.94 -15.04 8.82
CA ASN A 31 12.26 -14.59 9.28
C ASN A 31 12.80 -13.44 8.43
N LYS A 32 12.68 -13.54 7.09
CA LYS A 32 13.07 -12.44 6.18
C LYS A 32 12.19 -11.20 6.42
N MET A 33 10.90 -11.37 6.65
CA MET A 33 9.99 -10.26 6.97
C MET A 33 10.31 -9.61 8.31
N LYS A 34 10.61 -10.38 9.36
CA LYS A 34 11.05 -9.86 10.67
C LYS A 34 12.31 -9.00 10.56
N GLN A 35 13.30 -9.43 9.77
CA GLN A 35 14.50 -8.64 9.51
C GLN A 35 14.16 -7.28 8.86
N LEU A 36 13.25 -7.25 7.87
CA LEU A 36 12.81 -6.00 7.25
C LEU A 36 12.10 -5.06 8.24
N ILE A 37 11.25 -5.60 9.12
CA ILE A 37 10.53 -4.81 10.13
C ILE A 37 11.51 -4.21 11.16
N LEU A 38 12.49 -5.00 11.60
CA LEU A 38 13.52 -4.52 12.54
C LEU A 38 14.36 -3.38 11.94
N MET A 39 14.67 -3.45 10.65
CA MET A 39 15.36 -2.37 9.94
C MET A 39 14.50 -1.11 9.79
N ALA A 40 13.18 -1.24 9.74
CA ALA A 40 12.24 -0.13 9.56
C ALA A 40 11.92 0.64 10.86
N GLN A 41 12.50 0.27 12.02
CA GLN A 41 12.26 0.90 13.33
C GLN A 41 10.77 1.12 13.62
N SER A 42 9.97 0.08 13.57
CA SER A 42 8.52 0.16 13.80
C SER A 42 8.20 0.59 15.23
N SER A 43 7.35 1.61 15.37
CA SER A 43 6.78 2.00 16.66
C SER A 43 5.87 0.91 17.22
N ARG A 44 5.95 0.66 18.55
CA ARG A 44 5.08 -0.30 19.24
C ARG A 44 3.63 0.19 19.40
N HIS A 45 3.40 1.48 19.19
CA HIS A 45 2.08 2.10 19.34
C HIS A 45 1.36 2.15 17.98
N ASN A 46 0.10 1.70 17.99
CA ASN A 46 -0.76 1.82 16.80
C ASN A 46 -1.59 3.11 16.85
N PRO A 47 -1.26 4.11 16.05
CA PRO A 47 -1.96 5.40 16.07
C PRO A 47 -3.19 5.44 15.12
N THR A 48 -3.65 4.31 14.56
CA THR A 48 -4.67 4.30 13.50
C THR A 48 -5.95 4.99 13.94
N ILE A 49 -6.50 4.64 15.11
CA ILE A 49 -7.76 5.20 15.60
C ILE A 49 -7.63 6.72 15.84
N SER A 50 -6.61 7.15 16.56
CA SER A 50 -6.42 8.59 16.86
C SER A 50 -6.17 9.42 15.61
N ARG A 51 -5.55 8.84 14.58
CA ARG A 51 -5.34 9.50 13.28
C ARG A 51 -6.62 9.54 12.45
N GLU A 52 -7.44 8.49 12.50
CA GLU A 52 -8.76 8.45 11.88
C GLU A 52 -9.67 9.53 12.47
N ASP A 53 -9.73 9.64 13.81
CA ASP A 53 -10.52 10.67 14.50
C ASP A 53 -10.02 12.07 14.15
N SER A 54 -8.71 12.27 14.12
CA SER A 54 -8.11 13.56 13.76
C SER A 54 -8.44 13.95 12.32
N LEU A 55 -8.33 13.01 11.37
CA LEU A 55 -8.68 13.23 9.97
C LEU A 55 -10.16 13.52 9.80
N THR A 56 -11.03 12.75 10.44
CA THR A 56 -12.48 12.94 10.42
C THR A 56 -12.86 14.32 10.91
N SER A 57 -12.29 14.75 12.05
CA SER A 57 -12.52 16.09 12.62
C SER A 57 -12.07 17.20 11.66
N TYR A 58 -10.93 17.02 11.00
CA TYR A 58 -10.41 17.98 10.03
C TYR A 58 -11.30 18.07 8.78
N LEU A 59 -11.77 16.94 8.25
CA LEU A 59 -12.66 16.92 7.09
C LEU A 59 -14.01 17.59 7.38
N HIS A 60 -14.58 17.38 8.58
CA HIS A 60 -15.78 18.10 9.02
C HIS A 60 -15.55 19.59 9.16
N LYS A 61 -14.34 20.03 9.56
CA LYS A 61 -13.99 21.45 9.57
C LYS A 61 -13.98 22.02 8.15
N LEU A 62 -13.33 21.33 7.18
CA LEU A 62 -13.32 21.77 5.78
C LEU A 62 -14.73 21.92 5.20
N LYS A 63 -15.65 21.02 5.56
CA LYS A 63 -17.07 21.15 5.19
C LYS A 63 -17.70 22.41 5.79
N ARG A 64 -17.52 22.65 7.08
CA ARG A 64 -18.06 23.87 7.75
C ARG A 64 -17.53 25.15 7.10
N ASP A 65 -16.25 25.14 6.72
CA ASP A 65 -15.58 26.25 6.06
C ASP A 65 -15.95 26.35 4.56
N LYS A 66 -16.88 25.49 4.06
CA LYS A 66 -17.36 25.41 2.68
C LYS A 66 -16.26 25.15 1.64
N VAL A 67 -15.16 24.53 2.04
CA VAL A 67 -14.06 24.13 1.13
C VAL A 67 -14.45 22.87 0.35
N ILE A 68 -15.22 21.98 0.98
CA ILE A 68 -15.73 20.75 0.36
C ILE A 68 -17.25 20.65 0.59
N ASP A 69 -17.95 20.01 -0.36
CA ASP A 69 -19.37 19.72 -0.26
C ASP A 69 -19.66 18.39 0.47
N ASP A 70 -20.93 18.11 0.73
CA ASP A 70 -21.38 16.89 1.39
C ASP A 70 -21.03 15.63 0.60
N ALA A 71 -21.16 15.67 -0.72
CA ALA A 71 -20.87 14.53 -1.58
C ALA A 71 -19.39 14.17 -1.56
N THR A 72 -18.53 15.17 -1.57
CA THR A 72 -17.07 15.00 -1.42
C THR A 72 -16.73 14.47 -0.04
N LEU A 73 -17.29 15.04 1.02
CA LEU A 73 -17.06 14.57 2.39
C LEU A 73 -17.37 13.08 2.52
N GLN A 74 -18.53 12.61 2.05
CA GLN A 74 -18.91 11.20 2.12
C GLN A 74 -17.96 10.27 1.38
N LYS A 75 -17.35 10.73 0.27
CA LYS A 75 -16.38 9.94 -0.50
C LYS A 75 -15.03 9.79 0.20
N ILE A 76 -14.59 10.83 0.94
CA ILE A 76 -13.24 10.88 1.51
C ILE A 76 -13.18 10.52 2.99
N LEU A 77 -14.33 10.44 3.67
CA LEU A 77 -14.38 10.02 5.07
C LEU A 77 -13.78 8.61 5.22
N PRO A 78 -12.91 8.41 6.21
CA PRO A 78 -12.50 7.07 6.60
C PRO A 78 -13.69 6.31 7.20
N TYR A 79 -13.76 5.01 6.90
CA TYR A 79 -14.77 4.13 7.47
C TYR A 79 -14.16 2.76 7.76
N GLY A 80 -14.14 2.38 9.03
CA GLY A 80 -13.63 1.07 9.44
C GLY A 80 -12.17 0.84 9.08
N SER A 81 -11.33 1.82 9.34
CA SER A 81 -9.91 1.79 8.94
C SER A 81 -9.17 0.61 9.55
N SER A 82 -8.39 -0.05 8.73
CA SER A 82 -7.47 -1.12 9.13
C SER A 82 -6.02 -0.65 9.08
N HIS A 83 -5.16 -1.45 9.67
CA HIS A 83 -3.71 -1.27 9.49
C HIS A 83 -3.33 -1.57 8.05
N GLY A 84 -2.38 -0.82 7.52
CA GLY A 84 -1.74 -1.18 6.26
C GLY A 84 -1.08 -2.56 6.36
N VAL A 85 -1.11 -3.29 5.26
CA VAL A 85 -0.51 -4.62 5.18
C VAL A 85 0.93 -4.51 4.71
N PHE A 86 1.85 -5.04 5.52
CA PHE A 86 3.26 -5.12 5.19
C PHE A 86 3.60 -6.51 4.65
N TYR A 87 4.21 -6.56 3.45
CA TYR A 87 4.65 -7.81 2.83
C TYR A 87 5.92 -7.61 2.02
N GLY A 88 6.61 -8.71 1.69
CA GLY A 88 7.85 -8.68 0.95
C GLY A 88 7.74 -9.36 -0.42
N LEU A 89 8.29 -8.73 -1.45
CA LEU A 89 8.43 -9.34 -2.77
C LEU A 89 9.86 -9.84 -2.96
N PRO A 90 10.07 -11.14 -3.21
CA PRO A 90 11.40 -11.71 -3.38
C PRO A 90 12.06 -11.25 -4.68
N LYS A 91 13.30 -10.78 -4.59
CA LYS A 91 14.15 -10.44 -5.73
C LYS A 91 14.93 -11.67 -6.18
N VAL A 92 14.24 -12.62 -6.80
CA VAL A 92 14.82 -13.91 -7.23
C VAL A 92 16.00 -13.79 -8.17
N HIS A 93 16.14 -12.65 -8.85
CA HIS A 93 17.27 -12.36 -9.75
C HIS A 93 18.52 -11.90 -9.00
N LYS A 94 18.47 -11.73 -7.66
CA LYS A 94 19.63 -11.31 -6.84
C LYS A 94 20.11 -12.43 -5.93
N PHE A 95 21.39 -12.50 -5.72
CA PHE A 95 22.01 -13.43 -4.77
C PHE A 95 21.38 -13.29 -3.37
N GLY A 96 21.11 -14.39 -2.69
CA GLY A 96 20.46 -14.42 -1.39
C GLY A 96 18.97 -14.09 -1.39
N CYS A 97 18.37 -13.82 -2.56
CA CYS A 97 16.95 -13.53 -2.73
C CYS A 97 16.44 -12.51 -1.68
N PRO A 98 16.99 -11.28 -1.63
CA PRO A 98 16.53 -10.26 -0.70
C PRO A 98 15.09 -9.86 -1.05
N PHE A 99 14.33 -9.38 -0.05
CA PHE A 99 12.96 -8.93 -0.25
C PHE A 99 12.89 -7.43 -0.52
N ARG A 100 11.95 -7.03 -1.37
CA ARG A 100 11.50 -5.65 -1.46
C ARG A 100 10.36 -5.46 -0.48
N PRO A 101 10.49 -4.57 0.52
CA PRO A 101 9.37 -4.27 1.41
C PRO A 101 8.29 -3.50 0.66
N ILE A 102 7.04 -3.92 0.82
CA ILE A 102 5.86 -3.26 0.31
C ILE A 102 4.92 -3.00 1.48
N PHE A 103 4.42 -1.79 1.56
CA PHE A 103 3.38 -1.40 2.49
C PHE A 103 2.12 -1.04 1.69
N SER A 104 1.07 -1.84 1.84
CA SER A 104 -0.23 -1.56 1.23
C SER A 104 -1.03 -0.66 2.14
N SER A 105 -1.45 0.50 1.63
CA SER A 105 -2.32 1.44 2.33
C SER A 105 -3.81 1.22 2.07
N LEU A 106 -4.18 0.11 1.44
CA LEU A 106 -5.59 -0.25 1.23
C LEU A 106 -6.33 -0.28 2.56
N ASN A 107 -7.50 0.33 2.61
CA ASN A 107 -8.36 0.43 3.79
C ASN A 107 -7.70 1.12 5.01
N THR A 108 -6.62 1.86 4.84
CA THR A 108 -6.09 2.72 5.89
C THR A 108 -6.91 4.00 6.01
N TYR A 109 -6.84 4.66 7.15
CA TYR A 109 -7.64 5.87 7.46
C TYR A 109 -7.55 6.98 6.39
N ASN A 110 -6.45 7.08 5.67
CA ASN A 110 -6.21 8.12 4.66
C ASN A 110 -6.39 7.63 3.21
N TYR A 111 -6.77 6.37 2.99
CA TYR A 111 -6.85 5.78 1.65
C TYR A 111 -7.84 6.51 0.74
N ASN A 112 -9.07 6.76 1.24
CA ASN A 112 -10.11 7.41 0.46
C ASN A 112 -9.73 8.85 0.08
N LEU A 113 -9.16 9.60 1.04
CA LEU A 113 -8.65 10.94 0.79
C LEU A 113 -7.52 10.94 -0.24
N ALA A 114 -6.55 10.02 -0.11
CA ALA A 114 -5.44 9.89 -1.07
C ALA A 114 -5.95 9.56 -2.48
N SER A 115 -6.89 8.63 -2.60
CA SER A 115 -7.52 8.29 -3.89
C SER A 115 -8.23 9.49 -4.52
N TYR A 116 -8.98 10.25 -3.74
CA TYR A 116 -9.63 11.48 -4.20
C TYR A 116 -8.62 12.53 -4.69
N LEU A 117 -7.55 12.76 -3.91
CA LEU A 117 -6.50 13.71 -4.29
C LEU A 117 -5.75 13.30 -5.57
N VAL A 118 -5.55 12.02 -5.81
CA VAL A 118 -4.96 11.53 -7.07
C VAL A 118 -5.78 11.98 -8.27
N HIS A 119 -7.12 11.88 -8.22
CA HIS A 119 -7.98 12.32 -9.33
C HIS A 119 -7.90 13.83 -9.59
N ILE A 120 -7.69 14.64 -8.55
CA ILE A 120 -7.54 16.09 -8.69
C ILE A 120 -6.14 16.46 -9.20
N LEU A 121 -5.10 15.81 -8.70
CA LEU A 121 -3.72 16.16 -8.98
C LEU A 121 -3.21 15.56 -10.31
N GLN A 122 -3.74 14.42 -10.73
CA GLN A 122 -3.31 13.74 -11.95
C GLN A 122 -3.39 14.63 -13.21
N PRO A 123 -4.49 15.36 -13.47
CA PRO A 123 -4.55 16.27 -14.63
C PRO A 123 -3.50 17.40 -14.57
N ILE A 124 -3.18 17.87 -13.36
CA ILE A 124 -2.21 18.94 -13.14
C ILE A 124 -0.77 18.44 -13.34
N SER A 125 -0.50 17.18 -12.96
CA SER A 125 0.81 16.56 -13.09
C SER A 125 1.12 16.06 -14.50
N THR A 126 0.11 15.95 -15.37
CA THR A 126 0.26 15.43 -16.73
C THR A 126 0.43 16.61 -17.71
N ASN A 127 1.50 16.61 -18.48
CA ASN A 127 1.79 17.59 -19.52
C ASN A 127 2.34 16.91 -20.77
N GLN A 128 2.64 17.69 -21.83
CA GLN A 128 3.15 17.17 -23.10
C GLN A 128 4.48 16.40 -22.99
N PHE A 129 5.23 16.58 -21.90
CA PHE A 129 6.49 15.89 -21.63
C PHE A 129 6.33 14.68 -20.71
N THR A 130 5.12 14.42 -20.24
CA THR A 130 4.85 13.27 -19.36
C THR A 130 4.73 12.01 -20.19
N THR A 131 5.68 11.09 -20.05
CA THR A 131 5.63 9.77 -20.69
C THR A 131 4.73 8.82 -19.88
N LYS A 132 3.84 8.10 -20.56
CA LYS A 132 2.95 7.11 -19.91
C LYS A 132 3.71 5.86 -19.49
N ASP A 133 4.72 5.48 -20.24
CA ASP A 133 5.57 4.31 -20.00
C ASP A 133 6.90 4.42 -20.72
N CYS A 134 7.78 3.42 -20.56
CA CYS A 134 9.09 3.39 -21.20
C CYS A 134 9.04 3.28 -22.73
N PHE A 135 7.95 2.79 -23.30
CA PHE A 135 7.80 2.71 -24.75
C PHE A 135 7.49 4.07 -25.36
N ASN A 136 6.73 4.90 -24.64
CA ASN A 136 6.45 6.30 -25.04
C ASN A 136 7.69 7.19 -25.00
N PHE A 137 8.73 6.79 -24.27
CA PHE A 137 9.99 7.52 -24.20
C PHE A 137 10.91 7.21 -25.39
N ALA A 138 10.77 6.04 -26.01
CA ALA A 138 11.64 5.55 -27.09
C ALA A 138 11.20 5.99 -28.51
N HIS A 139 10.10 6.74 -28.63
CA HIS A 139 9.60 7.39 -29.85
C HIS A 139 9.73 8.90 -29.74
#